data_2f7597cb33919ae6d65a37c24d3bb197
#
_entry.id   2f7597cb33919ae6d65a37c24d3bb197
#
_cell.length_a   1.000
_cell.length_b   1.000
_cell.length_c   1.000
_cell.angle_alpha   90.00
_cell.angle_beta   90.00
_cell.angle_gamma   90.00
#
_symmetry.space_group_name_H-M   'P 1'
#
loop_
_entity.id
_entity.type
_entity.pdbx_description
1 polymer ?
#
loop_
_entity_poly.entity_id
_entity_poly.type
_entity_poly.pdbx_seq_one_letter_code
_entity_poly.pdbx_strand_id
1 'polypeptide(L)'
;MKIKMLMAAGLTAALALSSCSSEEAKLAGAIAGTWNGTTTQMSHRKDKPDKKDRRDGDRNRMDAGEMTCTPTLTFVRTDGTNGGTIDISANYTLTRGVESVASATPVSATVNGSIKASGTWTAHDDDEVIINLDPTKTVVDVDTTSVSLNYAQLTDAPKDSLASMRSRVISNIPDVVKPMLEARVMKMRKLDDIKITGNVMTLEAGHTPISFTKR
;
A
#
# COMPACT_ATOMS: atom_id res chain seq x y z
N MET A 1 -33.89 -47.73 62.03
CA MET A 1 -32.81 -47.61 61.05
C MET A 1 -32.89 -46.24 60.39
N LYS A 2 -32.02 -45.31 60.77
CA LYS A 2 -32.05 -43.90 60.25
C LYS A 2 -30.90 -43.78 59.30
N ILE A 3 -31.19 -43.59 57.98
CA ILE A 3 -30.21 -43.32 56.92
C ILE A 3 -30.00 -41.85 56.92
N LYS A 4 -28.77 -41.40 57.23
CA LYS A 4 -28.32 -40.00 57.07
C LYS A 4 -27.85 -39.78 55.66
N MET A 5 -28.59 -38.99 54.89
CA MET A 5 -28.15 -38.49 53.58
C MET A 5 -27.10 -37.39 53.80
N LEU A 6 -25.88 -37.61 53.37
CA LEU A 6 -24.84 -36.58 53.24
C LEU A 6 -25.04 -35.86 51.91
N MET A 7 -25.41 -34.58 51.97
CA MET A 7 -25.33 -33.70 50.82
C MET A 7 -23.90 -33.19 50.69
N ALA A 8 -23.22 -33.62 49.61
CA ALA A 8 -21.96 -33.06 49.17
C ALA A 8 -22.27 -31.77 48.37
N ALA A 9 -22.03 -30.61 48.97
CA ALA A 9 -22.05 -29.33 48.27
C ALA A 9 -20.79 -29.24 47.42
N GLY A 10 -20.95 -29.47 46.10
CA GLY A 10 -19.90 -29.21 45.11
C GLY A 10 -19.72 -27.73 44.92
N LEU A 11 -18.63 -27.18 45.47
CA LEU A 11 -18.20 -25.79 45.24
C LEU A 11 -17.54 -25.73 43.86
N THR A 12 -18.31 -25.43 42.80
CA THR A 12 -17.78 -25.10 41.49
C THR A 12 -17.18 -23.70 41.58
N ALA A 13 -15.89 -23.61 41.84
CA ALA A 13 -15.11 -22.41 41.65
C ALA A 13 -15.03 -22.13 40.13
N ALA A 14 -15.92 -21.28 39.65
CA ALA A 14 -15.76 -20.67 38.32
C ALA A 14 -14.55 -19.75 38.41
N LEU A 15 -13.39 -20.29 38.01
CA LEU A 15 -12.23 -19.44 37.68
C LEU A 15 -12.62 -18.58 36.47
N ALA A 16 -13.10 -17.39 36.73
CA ALA A 16 -13.13 -16.33 35.76
C ALA A 16 -11.66 -16.02 35.44
N LEU A 17 -11.12 -16.73 34.47
CA LEU A 17 -9.91 -16.32 33.78
C LEU A 17 -10.28 -15.03 33.02
N SER A 18 -10.23 -13.90 33.72
CA SER A 18 -10.07 -12.61 33.06
C SER A 18 -8.70 -12.66 32.41
N SER A 19 -8.65 -13.21 31.17
CA SER A 19 -7.49 -13.07 30.33
C SER A 19 -7.36 -11.58 30.05
N CYS A 20 -6.45 -10.89 30.75
CA CYS A 20 -5.93 -9.64 30.29
C CYS A 20 -5.31 -9.93 28.93
N SER A 21 -6.08 -9.75 27.86
CA SER A 21 -5.51 -9.80 26.52
C SER A 21 -4.50 -8.67 26.44
N SER A 22 -3.27 -8.99 26.01
CA SER A 22 -2.26 -7.93 25.77
C SER A 22 -2.79 -6.91 24.75
N GLU A 23 -2.21 -5.72 24.73
CA GLU A 23 -2.62 -4.67 23.81
C GLU A 23 -2.45 -5.14 22.35
N GLU A 24 -1.37 -5.89 22.06
CA GLU A 24 -1.15 -6.52 20.75
C GLU A 24 -2.28 -7.51 20.38
N ALA A 25 -2.79 -8.28 21.35
CA ALA A 25 -3.89 -9.22 21.12
C ALA A 25 -5.21 -8.49 20.83
N LYS A 26 -5.43 -7.34 21.46
CA LYS A 26 -6.59 -6.47 21.18
C LYS A 26 -6.49 -5.88 19.79
N LEU A 27 -5.34 -5.30 19.43
CA LEU A 27 -5.08 -4.76 18.09
C LEU A 27 -5.26 -5.86 17.03
N ALA A 28 -4.65 -7.04 17.25
CA ALA A 28 -4.76 -8.17 16.32
C ALA A 28 -6.21 -8.63 16.10
N GLY A 29 -7.05 -8.58 17.14
CA GLY A 29 -8.48 -8.85 17.02
C GLY A 29 -9.24 -7.76 16.27
N ALA A 30 -8.93 -6.50 16.51
CA ALA A 30 -9.60 -5.36 15.91
C ALA A 30 -9.28 -5.19 14.42
N ILE A 31 -8.01 -5.39 14.05
CA ILE A 31 -7.54 -5.19 12.66
C ILE A 31 -7.97 -6.32 11.73
N ALA A 32 -8.24 -7.52 12.23
CA ALA A 32 -8.64 -8.66 11.42
C ALA A 32 -9.87 -8.34 10.55
N GLY A 33 -9.79 -8.69 9.27
CA GLY A 33 -10.83 -8.43 8.25
C GLY A 33 -10.31 -7.71 7.02
N THR A 34 -11.23 -7.29 6.16
CA THR A 34 -10.91 -6.57 4.92
C THR A 34 -11.23 -5.08 5.07
N TRP A 35 -10.27 -4.26 4.69
CA TRP A 35 -10.29 -2.82 4.82
C TRP A 35 -10.05 -2.15 3.47
N ASN A 36 -11.00 -1.32 3.03
CA ASN A 36 -10.89 -0.55 1.79
C ASN A 36 -10.38 0.85 2.12
N GLY A 37 -9.23 1.20 1.59
CA GLY A 37 -8.63 2.52 1.76
C GLY A 37 -9.27 3.58 0.89
N THR A 38 -9.15 4.83 1.31
CA THR A 38 -9.46 5.98 0.47
C THR A 38 -8.39 6.16 -0.60
N THR A 39 -8.78 6.76 -1.73
CA THR A 39 -7.81 7.10 -2.77
C THR A 39 -6.81 8.11 -2.23
N THR A 40 -5.55 7.74 -2.27
CA THR A 40 -4.43 8.55 -1.77
C THR A 40 -3.60 9.05 -2.92
N GLN A 41 -3.29 10.35 -2.94
CA GLN A 41 -2.36 10.94 -3.89
C GLN A 41 -0.95 10.90 -3.31
N MET A 42 -0.05 10.24 -4.01
CA MET A 42 1.35 10.14 -3.65
C MET A 42 2.17 10.96 -4.65
N SER A 43 2.57 12.16 -4.26
CA SER A 43 3.52 12.95 -5.04
C SER A 43 4.94 12.67 -4.54
N HIS A 44 5.86 12.40 -5.44
CA HIS A 44 7.28 12.40 -5.11
C HIS A 44 7.74 13.86 -5.05
N ARG A 45 7.48 14.56 -3.94
CA ARG A 45 8.17 15.83 -3.71
C ARG A 45 9.65 15.53 -3.59
N LYS A 46 10.44 16.10 -4.48
CA LYS A 46 11.88 16.22 -4.27
C LYS A 46 12.06 16.98 -2.96
N ASP A 47 12.61 16.35 -1.94
CA ASP A 47 13.23 17.08 -0.85
C ASP A 47 14.16 18.08 -1.50
N LYS A 48 13.99 19.37 -1.18
CA LYS A 48 14.80 20.45 -1.77
C LYS A 48 16.26 20.05 -1.57
N PRO A 49 17.04 19.84 -2.62
CA PRO A 49 18.47 19.61 -2.44
C PRO A 49 19.06 20.86 -1.81
N ASP A 50 19.82 20.68 -0.74
CA ASP A 50 20.64 21.74 -0.18
C ASP A 50 21.42 22.42 -1.31
N LYS A 51 21.42 23.75 -1.31
CA LYS A 51 21.87 24.61 -2.42
C LYS A 51 23.37 24.44 -2.81
N LYS A 52 24.09 23.43 -2.31
CA LYS A 52 25.55 23.28 -2.46
C LYS A 52 26.04 22.28 -3.51
N ASP A 53 25.18 21.39 -4.04
CA ASP A 53 25.66 20.37 -5.00
C ASP A 53 24.96 20.45 -6.37
N ARG A 54 25.01 21.62 -7.00
CA ARG A 54 24.72 21.72 -8.44
C ARG A 54 25.96 21.31 -9.23
N ARG A 55 26.19 20.02 -9.40
CA ARG A 55 27.06 19.52 -10.49
C ARG A 55 26.20 19.41 -11.75
N ASP A 56 26.60 20.16 -12.76
CA ASP A 56 26.05 20.18 -14.13
C ASP A 56 26.22 18.83 -14.84
N GLY A 57 25.43 17.81 -14.50
CA GLY A 57 25.55 16.48 -15.10
C GLY A 57 24.29 15.64 -15.04
N ASP A 58 23.30 16.05 -14.29
CA ASP A 58 22.15 15.20 -13.95
C ASP A 58 20.92 15.52 -14.82
N ARG A 59 21.10 15.53 -16.16
CA ARG A 59 20.00 15.74 -17.12
C ARG A 59 19.05 14.54 -17.25
N ASN A 60 19.31 13.43 -16.57
CA ASN A 60 18.51 12.22 -16.63
C ASN A 60 17.63 11.97 -15.40
N ARG A 61 17.32 12.99 -14.58
CA ARG A 61 16.31 12.84 -13.53
C ARG A 61 14.92 12.96 -14.18
N MET A 62 14.40 11.80 -14.56
CA MET A 62 12.98 11.65 -14.88
C MET A 62 12.16 12.23 -13.74
N ASP A 63 11.32 13.23 -14.02
CA ASP A 63 10.46 13.86 -13.02
C ASP A 63 9.64 12.80 -12.30
N ALA A 64 9.68 12.87 -10.99
CA ALA A 64 8.91 12.00 -10.12
C ALA A 64 7.43 12.20 -10.40
N GLY A 65 6.79 11.16 -10.93
CA GLY A 65 5.40 11.22 -11.32
C GLY A 65 4.43 11.34 -10.15
N GLU A 66 3.23 11.76 -10.43
CA GLU A 66 2.11 11.71 -9.50
C GLU A 66 1.43 10.34 -9.60
N MET A 67 1.19 9.71 -8.48
CA MET A 67 0.46 8.44 -8.40
C MET A 67 -0.75 8.60 -7.49
N THR A 68 -1.91 8.21 -7.98
CA THR A 68 -3.07 7.96 -7.14
C THR A 68 -3.21 6.46 -6.93
N CYS A 69 -3.57 6.05 -5.72
CA CYS A 69 -3.66 4.65 -5.34
C CYS A 69 -4.86 4.44 -4.41
N THR A 70 -5.63 3.40 -4.65
CA THR A 70 -6.74 2.97 -3.79
C THR A 70 -6.44 1.59 -3.25
N PRO A 71 -5.90 1.49 -2.01
CA PRO A 71 -5.48 0.22 -1.42
C PRO A 71 -6.65 -0.53 -0.78
N THR A 72 -6.55 -1.85 -0.77
CA THR A 72 -7.35 -2.77 0.06
C THR A 72 -6.39 -3.66 0.84
N LEU A 73 -6.60 -3.75 2.14
CA LEU A 73 -5.83 -4.61 3.05
C LEU A 73 -6.74 -5.70 3.60
N THR A 74 -6.31 -6.94 3.54
CA THR A 74 -7.02 -8.08 4.16
C THR A 74 -6.11 -8.74 5.17
N PHE A 75 -6.47 -8.64 6.45
CA PHE A 75 -5.77 -9.26 7.56
C PHE A 75 -6.50 -10.51 8.00
N VAL A 76 -5.85 -11.66 7.89
CA VAL A 76 -6.35 -12.94 8.40
C VAL A 76 -5.53 -13.29 9.65
N ARG A 77 -6.19 -13.33 10.80
CA ARG A 77 -5.55 -13.66 12.07
C ARG A 77 -5.38 -15.18 12.19
N THR A 78 -4.23 -15.62 12.66
CA THR A 78 -4.02 -17.02 13.06
C THR A 78 -4.47 -17.18 14.51
N ASP A 79 -5.28 -18.20 14.77
CA ASP A 79 -5.83 -18.47 16.10
C ASP A 79 -4.73 -18.59 17.17
N GLY A 80 -4.96 -17.97 18.31
CA GLY A 80 -4.02 -17.97 19.44
C GLY A 80 -2.78 -17.13 19.26
N THR A 81 -2.67 -16.33 18.18
CA THR A 81 -1.52 -15.45 17.92
C THR A 81 -1.92 -13.98 17.82
N ASN A 82 -0.92 -13.09 17.89
CA ASN A 82 -1.07 -11.66 17.64
C ASN A 82 -0.74 -11.28 16.18
N GLY A 83 -0.88 -12.20 15.24
CA GLY A 83 -0.55 -12.02 13.85
C GLY A 83 -1.24 -13.00 12.92
N GLY A 84 -0.78 -13.05 11.68
CA GLY A 84 -1.34 -13.93 10.67
C GLY A 84 -0.86 -13.61 9.27
N THR A 85 -1.72 -13.75 8.27
CA THR A 85 -1.42 -13.41 6.87
C THR A 85 -2.06 -12.08 6.48
N ILE A 86 -1.39 -11.37 5.58
CA ILE A 86 -1.89 -10.14 4.98
C ILE A 86 -1.89 -10.27 3.46
N ASP A 87 -3.00 -9.84 2.85
CA ASP A 87 -3.08 -9.60 1.43
C ASP A 87 -3.31 -8.11 1.19
N ILE A 88 -2.52 -7.56 0.28
CA ILE A 88 -2.58 -6.16 -0.15
C ILE A 88 -2.96 -6.16 -1.61
N SER A 89 -3.97 -5.40 -1.97
CA SER A 89 -4.29 -5.10 -3.36
C SER A 89 -4.52 -3.62 -3.53
N ALA A 90 -4.14 -3.08 -4.69
CA ALA A 90 -4.38 -1.68 -5.00
C ALA A 90 -4.54 -1.49 -6.50
N ASN A 91 -5.46 -0.61 -6.91
CA ASN A 91 -5.46 -0.05 -8.24
C ASN A 91 -4.73 1.29 -8.19
N TYR A 92 -3.94 1.58 -9.21
CA TYR A 92 -3.21 2.83 -9.30
C TYR A 92 -3.38 3.50 -10.66
N THR A 93 -3.24 4.82 -10.66
CA THR A 93 -3.03 5.64 -11.86
C THR A 93 -1.73 6.41 -11.65
N LEU A 94 -0.78 6.22 -12.55
CA LEU A 94 0.52 6.89 -12.53
C LEU A 94 0.60 7.87 -13.69
N THR A 95 0.90 9.14 -13.40
CA THR A 95 1.21 10.16 -14.40
C THR A 95 2.68 10.55 -14.27
N ARG A 96 3.43 10.46 -15.35
CA ARG A 96 4.87 10.72 -15.37
C ARG A 96 5.27 11.52 -16.58
N GLY A 97 6.24 12.44 -16.40
CA GLY A 97 6.91 13.13 -17.50
C GLY A 97 7.64 12.14 -18.41
N VAL A 98 7.53 12.33 -19.72
CA VAL A 98 8.22 11.56 -20.75
C VAL A 98 9.16 12.52 -21.48
N GLU A 99 10.44 12.17 -21.57
CA GLU A 99 11.37 12.96 -22.36
C GLU A 99 10.99 12.90 -23.84
N SER A 100 10.72 14.05 -24.42
CA SER A 100 10.52 14.19 -25.86
C SER A 100 11.82 14.70 -26.50
N VAL A 101 12.43 13.87 -27.33
CA VAL A 101 13.64 14.26 -28.07
C VAL A 101 13.35 15.35 -29.11
N ALA A 102 12.09 15.58 -29.45
CA ALA A 102 11.69 16.41 -30.58
C ALA A 102 11.09 17.77 -30.20
N SER A 103 10.79 18.05 -28.94
CA SER A 103 10.17 19.34 -28.55
C SER A 103 10.59 19.77 -27.17
N ALA A 104 10.70 21.10 -26.99
CA ALA A 104 10.90 21.72 -25.68
C ALA A 104 9.67 21.62 -24.76
N THR A 105 8.60 21.01 -25.21
CA THR A 105 7.34 20.91 -24.49
C THR A 105 7.31 19.61 -23.69
N PRO A 106 7.06 19.68 -22.37
CA PRO A 106 6.97 18.49 -21.55
C PRO A 106 5.76 17.66 -21.96
N VAL A 107 5.99 16.38 -22.20
CA VAL A 107 4.94 15.38 -22.46
C VAL A 107 4.80 14.55 -21.20
N SER A 108 3.58 14.26 -20.78
CA SER A 108 3.34 13.31 -19.71
C SER A 108 2.59 12.09 -20.24
N ALA A 109 2.90 10.92 -19.67
CA ALA A 109 2.16 9.70 -19.89
C ALA A 109 1.40 9.34 -18.63
N THR A 110 0.13 8.95 -18.82
CA THR A 110 -0.69 8.40 -17.74
C THR A 110 -0.94 6.92 -18.05
N VAL A 111 -0.78 6.07 -17.04
CA VAL A 111 -1.01 4.63 -17.11
C VAL A 111 -1.73 4.13 -15.88
N ASN A 112 -2.63 3.18 -16.05
CA ASN A 112 -3.29 2.47 -14.97
C ASN A 112 -2.65 1.10 -14.74
N GLY A 113 -2.89 0.55 -13.56
CA GLY A 113 -2.45 -0.79 -13.24
C GLY A 113 -2.93 -1.25 -11.88
N SER A 114 -2.45 -2.42 -11.48
CA SER A 114 -2.76 -3.00 -10.19
C SER A 114 -1.50 -3.50 -9.48
N ILE A 115 -1.58 -3.54 -8.16
CA ILE A 115 -0.56 -4.09 -7.27
C ILE A 115 -1.24 -5.18 -6.45
N LYS A 116 -0.55 -6.33 -6.31
CA LYS A 116 -0.91 -7.38 -5.37
C LYS A 116 0.33 -7.78 -4.61
N ALA A 117 0.22 -7.95 -3.30
CA ALA A 117 1.29 -8.44 -2.46
C ALA A 117 0.69 -9.24 -1.30
N SER A 118 1.36 -10.28 -0.89
CA SER A 118 0.95 -11.11 0.24
C SER A 118 2.14 -11.34 1.17
N GLY A 119 1.85 -11.60 2.43
CA GLY A 119 2.88 -11.85 3.42
C GLY A 119 2.30 -12.21 4.77
N THR A 120 3.06 -11.94 5.81
CA THR A 120 2.66 -12.10 7.19
C THR A 120 2.65 -10.77 7.91
N TRP A 121 1.88 -10.68 8.97
CA TRP A 121 1.83 -9.53 9.85
C TRP A 121 1.84 -9.96 11.33
N THR A 122 2.28 -9.08 12.18
CA THR A 122 2.28 -9.26 13.64
C THR A 122 2.01 -7.91 14.30
N ALA A 123 1.05 -7.86 15.21
CA ALA A 123 0.86 -6.70 16.09
C ALA A 123 2.05 -6.64 17.06
N HIS A 124 2.71 -5.50 17.13
CA HIS A 124 3.91 -5.29 17.93
C HIS A 124 3.59 -4.45 19.18
N ASP A 125 2.64 -3.55 19.08
CA ASP A 125 2.18 -2.68 20.15
C ASP A 125 0.66 -2.48 20.02
N ASP A 126 0.06 -1.55 20.75
CA ASP A 126 -1.37 -1.22 20.69
C ASP A 126 -1.78 -0.48 19.40
N ASP A 127 -0.82 0.10 18.69
CA ASP A 127 -1.04 0.89 17.47
C ASP A 127 -0.07 0.57 16.32
N GLU A 128 0.75 -0.49 16.47
CA GLU A 128 1.78 -0.85 15.49
C GLU A 128 1.63 -2.26 14.96
N VAL A 129 1.78 -2.42 13.64
CA VAL A 129 1.82 -3.71 12.95
C VAL A 129 3.07 -3.82 12.11
N ILE A 130 3.86 -4.87 12.34
CA ILE A 130 5.00 -5.24 11.51
C ILE A 130 4.51 -6.12 10.36
N ILE A 131 4.94 -5.81 9.14
CA ILE A 131 4.60 -6.53 7.91
C ILE A 131 5.86 -7.14 7.32
N ASN A 132 5.76 -8.41 6.92
CA ASN A 132 6.80 -9.09 6.17
C ASN A 132 6.22 -9.64 4.87
N LEU A 133 6.39 -8.89 3.77
CA LEU A 133 5.88 -9.27 2.45
C LEU A 133 6.80 -10.31 1.80
N ASP A 134 6.16 -11.24 1.09
CA ASP A 134 6.83 -12.26 0.28
C ASP A 134 7.13 -11.69 -1.11
N PRO A 135 8.42 -11.54 -1.48
CA PRO A 135 8.78 -11.01 -2.80
C PRO A 135 8.22 -11.84 -3.96
N THR A 136 8.06 -13.15 -3.76
CA THR A 136 7.56 -14.06 -4.80
C THR A 136 6.05 -13.92 -5.03
N LYS A 137 5.35 -13.29 -4.09
CA LYS A 137 3.90 -13.01 -4.14
C LYS A 137 3.60 -11.53 -4.37
N THR A 138 4.62 -10.74 -4.69
CA THR A 138 4.45 -9.33 -5.05
C THR A 138 4.40 -9.21 -6.55
N VAL A 139 3.27 -8.75 -7.08
CA VAL A 139 3.01 -8.59 -8.50
C VAL A 139 2.53 -7.17 -8.77
N VAL A 140 3.20 -6.51 -9.71
CA VAL A 140 2.76 -5.24 -10.27
C VAL A 140 2.33 -5.49 -11.72
N ASP A 141 1.08 -5.22 -12.01
CA ASP A 141 0.53 -5.25 -13.36
C ASP A 141 0.41 -3.84 -13.92
N VAL A 142 0.75 -3.67 -15.20
CA VAL A 142 0.70 -2.40 -15.92
C VAL A 142 -0.22 -2.58 -17.12
N ASP A 143 -1.35 -1.87 -17.10
CA ASP A 143 -2.28 -1.88 -18.23
C ASP A 143 -1.75 -0.98 -19.36
N THR A 144 -1.01 -1.59 -20.26
CA THR A 144 -0.43 -0.88 -21.42
C THR A 144 -1.49 -0.33 -22.37
N THR A 145 -2.73 -0.86 -22.34
CA THR A 145 -3.84 -0.38 -23.16
C THR A 145 -4.39 0.96 -22.65
N SER A 146 -4.24 1.23 -21.34
CA SER A 146 -4.65 2.47 -20.71
C SER A 146 -3.70 3.64 -20.94
N VAL A 147 -2.54 3.42 -21.58
CA VAL A 147 -1.53 4.47 -21.77
C VAL A 147 -2.10 5.61 -22.60
N SER A 148 -2.17 6.78 -21.97
CA SER A 148 -2.51 8.03 -22.62
C SER A 148 -1.32 9.00 -22.54
N LEU A 149 -1.07 9.71 -23.64
CA LEU A 149 -0.06 10.77 -23.69
C LEU A 149 -0.75 12.12 -23.64
N ASN A 150 -0.33 12.95 -22.71
CA ASN A 150 -0.84 14.30 -22.57
C ASN A 150 0.15 15.28 -23.22
N TYR A 151 -0.29 15.87 -24.33
CA TYR A 151 0.47 16.85 -25.12
C TYR A 151 -0.08 18.24 -24.84
N ALA A 152 0.45 18.94 -23.90
CA ALA A 152 -0.11 20.23 -23.51
C ALA A 152 -0.15 21.28 -24.64
N GLN A 153 0.64 21.14 -25.72
CA GLN A 153 0.73 22.13 -26.82
C GLN A 153 1.30 21.58 -28.14
N LEU A 154 1.17 20.31 -28.46
CA LEU A 154 1.68 19.77 -29.74
C LEU A 154 0.62 19.79 -30.84
N THR A 155 0.05 20.98 -31.14
CA THR A 155 -0.91 21.12 -32.23
C THR A 155 -0.30 20.87 -33.62
N ASP A 156 1.02 21.02 -33.76
CA ASP A 156 1.71 20.98 -35.05
C ASP A 156 2.64 19.77 -35.23
N ALA A 157 2.64 18.80 -34.28
CA ALA A 157 3.49 17.62 -34.43
C ALA A 157 2.95 16.68 -35.52
N PRO A 158 3.80 16.15 -36.40
CA PRO A 158 3.38 15.16 -37.38
C PRO A 158 2.74 13.95 -36.70
N LYS A 159 1.58 13.48 -37.20
CA LYS A 159 0.84 12.34 -36.60
C LYS A 159 1.70 11.09 -36.47
N ASP A 160 2.62 10.86 -37.41
CA ASP A 160 3.52 9.70 -37.40
C ASP A 160 4.55 9.77 -36.26
N SER A 161 5.00 10.99 -35.89
CA SER A 161 5.87 11.21 -34.72
C SER A 161 5.18 10.89 -33.43
N LEU A 162 3.90 11.25 -33.29
CA LEU A 162 3.10 10.97 -32.09
C LEU A 162 2.79 9.48 -31.95
N ALA A 163 2.47 8.78 -33.06
CA ALA A 163 2.25 7.33 -33.06
C ALA A 163 3.53 6.59 -32.67
N SER A 164 4.67 6.99 -33.22
CA SER A 164 5.97 6.40 -32.89
C SER A 164 6.36 6.64 -31.43
N MET A 165 6.14 7.86 -30.91
CA MET A 165 6.37 8.17 -29.50
C MET A 165 5.47 7.32 -28.58
N ARG A 166 4.17 7.22 -28.89
CA ARG A 166 3.23 6.40 -28.14
C ARG A 166 3.68 4.94 -28.08
N SER A 167 4.04 4.35 -29.21
CA SER A 167 4.52 2.96 -29.29
C SER A 167 5.76 2.75 -28.42
N ARG A 168 6.71 3.68 -28.43
CA ARG A 168 7.92 3.63 -27.62
C ARG A 168 7.60 3.72 -26.12
N VAL A 169 6.70 4.62 -25.73
CA VAL A 169 6.26 4.76 -24.32
C VAL A 169 5.57 3.48 -23.86
N ILE A 170 4.63 2.94 -24.67
CA ILE A 170 3.92 1.70 -24.34
C ILE A 170 4.91 0.54 -24.12
N SER A 171 5.94 0.42 -24.97
CA SER A 171 6.95 -0.63 -24.84
C SER A 171 7.81 -0.50 -23.59
N ASN A 172 8.18 0.71 -23.21
CA ASN A 172 9.15 0.94 -22.14
C ASN A 172 8.52 1.16 -20.75
N ILE A 173 7.24 1.52 -20.68
CA ILE A 173 6.58 1.90 -19.42
C ILE A 173 6.56 0.76 -18.40
N PRO A 174 6.31 -0.53 -18.79
CA PRO A 174 6.34 -1.64 -17.84
C PRO A 174 7.70 -1.85 -17.20
N ASP A 175 8.78 -1.73 -17.98
CA ASP A 175 10.15 -1.97 -17.51
C ASP A 175 10.61 -0.93 -16.48
N VAL A 176 9.98 0.24 -16.47
CA VAL A 176 10.27 1.32 -15.53
C VAL A 176 9.33 1.27 -14.32
N VAL A 177 8.04 1.06 -14.57
CA VAL A 177 7.00 1.15 -13.53
C VAL A 177 7.03 -0.07 -12.60
N LYS A 178 7.13 -1.28 -13.15
CA LYS A 178 7.13 -2.51 -12.35
C LYS A 178 8.20 -2.51 -11.27
N PRO A 179 9.50 -2.42 -11.57
CA PRO A 179 10.53 -2.50 -10.54
C PRO A 179 10.46 -1.33 -9.55
N MET A 180 10.02 -0.15 -9.99
CA MET A 180 9.83 1.01 -9.12
C MET A 180 8.74 0.76 -8.06
N LEU A 181 7.58 0.23 -8.48
CA LEU A 181 6.46 -0.05 -7.58
C LEU A 181 6.73 -1.27 -6.70
N GLU A 182 7.33 -2.33 -7.24
CA GLU A 182 7.76 -3.50 -6.47
C GLU A 182 8.71 -3.09 -5.34
N ALA A 183 9.74 -2.31 -5.65
CA ALA A 183 10.69 -1.81 -4.66
C ALA A 183 10.01 -0.93 -3.60
N ARG A 184 8.96 -0.18 -3.96
CA ARG A 184 8.19 0.65 -3.03
C ARG A 184 7.33 -0.20 -2.11
N VAL A 185 6.60 -1.17 -2.65
CA VAL A 185 5.76 -2.10 -1.88
C VAL A 185 6.62 -2.90 -0.91
N MET A 186 7.78 -3.41 -1.35
CA MET A 186 8.68 -4.19 -0.51
C MET A 186 9.34 -3.38 0.62
N LYS A 187 9.32 -2.05 0.56
CA LYS A 187 9.75 -1.18 1.66
C LYS A 187 8.69 -1.00 2.74
N MET A 188 7.45 -1.37 2.49
CA MET A 188 6.38 -1.30 3.48
C MET A 188 6.57 -2.42 4.50
N ARG A 189 7.17 -2.10 5.64
CA ARG A 189 7.49 -3.06 6.70
C ARG A 189 6.75 -2.78 8.00
N LYS A 190 6.09 -1.64 8.08
CA LYS A 190 5.43 -1.16 9.27
C LYS A 190 4.19 -0.34 8.92
N LEU A 191 3.11 -0.56 9.65
CA LEU A 191 1.96 0.33 9.74
C LEU A 191 1.96 0.91 11.15
N ASP A 192 1.86 2.20 11.26
CA ASP A 192 2.03 2.97 12.47
C ASP A 192 0.80 3.82 12.78
N ASP A 193 0.68 4.28 14.03
CA ASP A 193 -0.42 5.12 14.50
C ASP A 193 -1.82 4.57 14.11
N ILE A 194 -1.99 3.25 14.23
CA ILE A 194 -3.23 2.56 13.88
C ILE A 194 -4.30 2.91 14.91
N LYS A 195 -5.38 3.55 14.46
CA LYS A 195 -6.55 3.87 15.28
C LYS A 195 -7.78 3.27 14.64
N ILE A 196 -8.50 2.43 15.39
CA ILE A 196 -9.73 1.79 14.92
C ILE A 196 -10.91 2.29 15.76
N THR A 197 -11.88 2.91 15.07
CA THR A 197 -13.13 3.38 15.68
C THR A 197 -14.31 2.85 14.88
N GLY A 198 -15.02 1.89 15.43
CA GLY A 198 -16.10 1.19 14.75
C GLY A 198 -15.58 0.46 13.51
N ASN A 199 -16.05 0.86 12.33
CA ASN A 199 -15.64 0.30 11.04
C ASN A 199 -14.62 1.17 10.29
N VAL A 200 -14.03 2.17 10.94
CA VAL A 200 -13.01 3.04 10.35
C VAL A 200 -11.66 2.77 11.01
N MET A 201 -10.65 2.56 10.19
CA MET A 201 -9.25 2.46 10.58
C MET A 201 -8.48 3.62 9.95
N THR A 202 -7.70 4.33 10.75
CA THR A 202 -6.71 5.29 10.27
C THR A 202 -5.32 4.79 10.62
N LEU A 203 -4.35 5.02 9.77
CA LEU A 203 -2.95 4.67 10.01
C LEU A 203 -2.03 5.64 9.27
N GLU A 204 -0.78 5.67 9.66
CA GLU A 204 0.28 6.34 8.90
C GLU A 204 1.09 5.33 8.08
N ALA A 205 1.29 5.66 6.81
CA ALA A 205 2.23 4.97 5.94
C ALA A 205 3.30 5.97 5.50
N GLY A 206 4.42 6.00 6.21
CA GLY A 206 5.53 6.90 5.94
C GLY A 206 5.15 8.39 5.99
N HIS A 207 4.55 8.88 7.06
CA HIS A 207 4.08 10.26 7.30
C HIS A 207 2.85 10.71 6.49
N THR A 208 2.16 9.79 5.83
CA THR A 208 0.91 10.10 5.14
C THR A 208 -0.23 9.40 5.85
N PRO A 209 -1.18 10.12 6.45
CA PRO A 209 -2.35 9.50 7.05
C PRO A 209 -3.24 8.90 5.96
N ILE A 210 -3.65 7.66 6.15
CA ILE A 210 -4.55 6.94 5.25
C ILE A 210 -5.73 6.44 6.08
N SER A 211 -6.92 6.59 5.52
CA SER A 211 -8.16 6.11 6.14
C SER A 211 -8.70 4.91 5.38
N PHE A 212 -9.21 3.93 6.14
CA PHE A 212 -9.81 2.71 5.62
C PHE A 212 -11.18 2.48 6.24
N THR A 213 -12.06 1.82 5.51
CA THR A 213 -13.37 1.40 5.99
C THR A 213 -13.47 -0.12 5.93
N LYS A 214 -13.92 -0.74 7.00
CA LYS A 214 -14.12 -2.20 7.09
C LYS A 214 -15.27 -2.61 6.17
N ARG A 215 -15.05 -3.69 5.44
CA ARG A 215 -16.06 -4.28 4.54
C ARG A 215 -16.97 -5.24 5.27
#